data_417c342b34aa8de5421e5e917e384c25
#
_entry.id   417c342b34aa8de5421e5e917e384c25
#
_cell.length_a   1.000
_cell.length_b   1.000
_cell.length_c   1.000
_cell.angle_alpha   90.00
_cell.angle_beta   90.00
_cell.angle_gamma   90.00
#
_symmetry.space_group_name_H-M   'P 1'
#
loop_
_entity.id
_entity.type
_entity.pdbx_description
1 polymer ?
#
loop_
_entity_poly.entity_id
_entity_poly.type
_entity_poly.pdbx_seq_one_letter_code
_entity_poly.pdbx_strand_id
1 'polypeptide(L)'
;VVLSKNGIIGDIYEIQGLKIALPKPTNVFKHESNKWYKQEYPKELKRIKNIFDWRDYPDEQKEKWYDYIDEEFKRRDEGFWFTNKGVPTYITGTHYMYLQWSKIDVGAPDFREANRLFFIFWEACKADKRCYGMCYLKNRRSGFSFMSSAETVNLATISSDSRSVSYTHLRAHETSID
;
A
#
# COMPACT_ATOMS: atom_id res chain seq x y z
N VAL A 1 18.82 1.08 4.99
CA VAL A 1 17.60 0.35 5.37
C VAL A 1 17.31 -0.74 4.36
N VAL A 2 16.89 -1.91 4.78
CA VAL A 2 16.53 -3.04 3.92
C VAL A 2 15.04 -3.25 4.03
N LEU A 3 14.32 -3.19 2.89
CA LEU A 3 12.88 -3.43 2.84
C LEU A 3 12.52 -4.89 2.53
N SER A 4 13.51 -5.69 2.15
CA SER A 4 13.31 -7.12 1.90
C SER A 4 13.05 -7.88 3.19
N LYS A 5 11.91 -8.53 3.31
CA LYS A 5 11.56 -9.36 4.49
C LYS A 5 12.28 -10.70 4.53
N ASN A 6 12.65 -11.24 3.38
CA ASN A 6 13.41 -12.48 3.27
C ASN A 6 14.93 -12.28 3.20
N GLY A 7 15.41 -11.03 3.34
CA GLY A 7 16.84 -10.69 3.31
C GLY A 7 17.49 -10.70 1.92
N ILE A 8 16.78 -11.08 0.87
CA ILE A 8 17.30 -11.09 -0.50
C ILE A 8 17.15 -9.68 -1.09
N ILE A 9 18.28 -9.03 -1.30
CA ILE A 9 18.37 -7.63 -1.72
C ILE A 9 18.47 -7.55 -3.25
N GLY A 10 17.70 -6.63 -3.83
CA GLY A 10 17.79 -6.18 -5.22
C GLY A 10 18.45 -4.82 -5.33
N ASP A 11 17.81 -3.90 -6.06
CA ASP A 11 18.34 -2.56 -6.29
C ASP A 11 18.41 -1.71 -5.02
N ILE A 12 19.40 -0.82 -4.98
CA ILE A 12 19.55 0.15 -3.90
C ILE A 12 19.17 1.54 -4.43
N TYR A 13 18.22 2.16 -3.77
CA TYR A 13 17.79 3.54 -4.04
C TYR A 13 18.36 4.48 -2.98
N GLU A 14 18.74 5.67 -3.39
CA GLU A 14 19.07 6.76 -2.47
C GLU A 14 17.97 7.81 -2.52
N ILE A 15 17.26 7.98 -1.42
CA ILE A 15 16.16 8.93 -1.29
C ILE A 15 16.42 9.78 -0.04
N GLN A 16 16.54 11.09 -0.22
CA GLN A 16 16.80 12.04 0.87
C GLN A 16 18.02 11.66 1.73
N GLY A 17 19.09 11.17 1.09
CA GLY A 17 20.32 10.74 1.77
C GLY A 17 20.22 9.37 2.47
N LEU A 18 19.08 8.70 2.40
CA LEU A 18 18.87 7.36 2.96
C LEU A 18 19.04 6.30 1.88
N LYS A 19 19.98 5.38 2.06
CA LYS A 19 20.16 4.20 1.19
C LYS A 19 19.15 3.13 1.56
N ILE A 20 18.29 2.79 0.61
CA ILE A 20 17.17 1.87 0.77
C ILE A 20 17.36 0.71 -0.19
N ALA A 21 17.55 -0.48 0.35
CA ALA A 21 17.66 -1.72 -0.43
C ALA A 21 16.26 -2.32 -0.62
N LEU A 22 15.83 -2.42 -1.86
CA LEU A 22 14.57 -3.06 -2.24
C LEU A 22 14.71 -4.59 -2.25
N PRO A 23 13.62 -5.35 -2.15
CA PRO A 23 13.64 -6.79 -2.39
C PRO A 23 14.07 -7.08 -3.84
N LYS A 24 14.62 -8.27 -4.06
CA LYS A 24 14.93 -8.74 -5.43
C LYS A 24 13.62 -9.01 -6.19
N PRO A 25 13.55 -8.69 -7.49
CA PRO A 25 12.37 -9.00 -8.30
C PRO A 25 12.01 -10.49 -8.27
N THR A 26 10.78 -10.79 -7.87
CA THR A 26 10.20 -12.14 -7.90
C THR A 26 8.79 -12.03 -8.44
N ASN A 27 8.35 -12.99 -9.27
CA ASN A 27 6.99 -13.06 -9.78
C ASN A 27 6.47 -11.74 -10.35
N VAL A 28 7.26 -11.13 -11.25
CA VAL A 28 6.93 -9.84 -11.84
C VAL A 28 5.66 -9.97 -12.70
N PHE A 29 4.60 -9.30 -12.28
CA PHE A 29 3.35 -9.25 -13.03
C PHE A 29 3.53 -8.46 -14.33
N LYS A 30 3.06 -9.04 -15.43
CA LYS A 30 3.11 -8.41 -16.76
C LYS A 30 1.69 -8.22 -17.28
N HIS A 31 1.39 -7.01 -17.69
CA HIS A 31 0.14 -6.68 -18.38
C HIS A 31 0.45 -6.13 -19.78
N GLU A 32 -0.41 -6.37 -20.73
CA GLU A 32 -0.25 -5.96 -22.14
C GLU A 32 0.01 -4.45 -22.29
N SER A 33 -0.64 -3.64 -21.43
CA SER A 33 -0.45 -2.18 -21.41
C SER A 33 0.92 -1.71 -20.91
N ASN A 34 1.78 -2.62 -20.40
CA ASN A 34 3.10 -2.32 -19.85
C ASN A 34 3.11 -1.23 -18.76
N LYS A 35 2.04 -1.21 -17.97
CA LYS A 35 1.83 -0.30 -16.83
C LYS A 35 1.07 -1.02 -15.71
N TRP A 36 0.91 -0.35 -14.58
CA TRP A 36 0.07 -0.84 -13.50
C TRP A 36 -1.33 -1.19 -14.00
N TYR A 37 -1.80 -2.35 -13.59
CA TYR A 37 -3.17 -2.81 -13.80
C TYR A 37 -3.68 -3.48 -12.53
N LYS A 38 -4.94 -3.22 -12.19
CA LYS A 38 -5.56 -3.82 -11.01
C LYS A 38 -5.60 -5.34 -11.14
N GLN A 39 -5.26 -6.00 -10.04
CA GLN A 39 -5.34 -7.45 -9.95
C GLN A 39 -6.80 -7.90 -9.91
N GLU A 40 -7.07 -9.01 -10.58
CA GLU A 40 -8.38 -9.63 -10.51
C GLU A 40 -8.61 -10.25 -9.12
N TYR A 41 -9.84 -10.29 -8.70
CA TYR A 41 -10.24 -10.90 -7.43
C TYR A 41 -11.58 -11.63 -7.60
N PRO A 42 -11.86 -12.69 -6.78
CA PRO A 42 -13.11 -13.41 -6.80
C PRO A 42 -14.29 -12.49 -6.52
N LYS A 43 -15.20 -12.36 -7.49
CA LYS A 43 -16.33 -11.41 -7.38
C LYS A 43 -17.31 -11.79 -6.27
N GLU A 44 -17.35 -13.05 -5.91
CA GLU A 44 -18.16 -13.59 -4.82
C GLU A 44 -17.78 -12.99 -3.48
N LEU A 45 -16.50 -12.71 -3.25
CA LEU A 45 -16.01 -12.08 -2.01
C LEU A 45 -16.64 -10.70 -1.77
N LYS A 46 -17.11 -10.01 -2.80
CA LYS A 46 -17.85 -8.74 -2.65
C LYS A 46 -19.16 -8.88 -1.88
N ARG A 47 -19.75 -10.05 -1.85
CA ARG A 47 -21.00 -10.30 -1.15
C ARG A 47 -20.81 -10.43 0.36
N ILE A 48 -19.58 -10.74 0.79
CA ILE A 48 -19.21 -10.87 2.19
C ILE A 48 -18.91 -9.47 2.73
N LYS A 49 -19.81 -8.93 3.54
CA LYS A 49 -19.70 -7.57 4.07
C LYS A 49 -19.19 -7.51 5.51
N ASN A 50 -19.30 -8.61 6.23
CA ASN A 50 -18.94 -8.69 7.64
C ASN A 50 -18.51 -10.11 8.03
N ILE A 51 -18.04 -10.27 9.28
CA ILE A 51 -17.58 -11.56 9.79
C ILE A 51 -18.70 -12.61 9.92
N PHE A 52 -19.95 -12.17 10.08
CA PHE A 52 -21.07 -13.09 10.18
C PHE A 52 -21.37 -13.70 8.82
N ASP A 53 -21.38 -12.90 7.74
CA ASP A 53 -21.52 -13.39 6.37
C ASP A 53 -20.45 -14.45 6.07
N TRP A 54 -19.18 -14.21 6.51
CA TRP A 54 -18.10 -15.17 6.34
C TRP A 54 -18.34 -16.48 7.10
N ARG A 55 -18.84 -16.42 8.33
CA ARG A 55 -19.12 -17.61 9.15
C ARG A 55 -20.19 -18.50 8.54
N ASP A 56 -21.19 -17.89 7.90
CA ASP A 56 -22.32 -18.59 7.30
C ASP A 56 -21.97 -19.27 5.97
N TYR A 57 -20.82 -18.97 5.38
CA TYR A 57 -20.38 -19.62 4.15
C TYR A 57 -19.91 -21.05 4.42
N PRO A 58 -20.26 -22.02 3.52
CA PRO A 58 -19.75 -23.39 3.61
C PRO A 58 -18.22 -23.43 3.54
N ASP A 59 -17.60 -24.32 4.30
CA ASP A 59 -16.13 -24.42 4.38
C ASP A 59 -15.50 -24.77 3.04
N GLU A 60 -16.14 -25.61 2.22
CA GLU A 60 -15.70 -25.92 0.86
C GLU A 60 -15.58 -24.69 -0.07
N GLN A 61 -16.43 -23.68 0.16
CA GLN A 61 -16.35 -22.42 -0.58
C GLN A 61 -15.25 -21.50 -0.03
N LYS A 62 -15.06 -21.51 1.29
CA LYS A 62 -13.98 -20.74 1.95
C LYS A 62 -12.61 -21.22 1.48
N GLU A 63 -12.41 -22.54 1.38
CA GLU A 63 -11.14 -23.12 0.94
C GLU A 63 -10.70 -22.63 -0.44
N LYS A 64 -11.63 -22.43 -1.35
CA LYS A 64 -11.32 -21.88 -2.70
C LYS A 64 -10.72 -20.47 -2.67
N TRP A 65 -10.97 -19.75 -1.60
CA TRP A 65 -10.53 -18.35 -1.49
C TRP A 65 -9.32 -18.16 -0.58
N TYR A 66 -8.94 -19.18 0.20
CA TYR A 66 -7.79 -19.04 1.12
C TYR A 66 -6.51 -18.70 0.38
N ASP A 67 -6.19 -19.38 -0.69
CA ASP A 67 -4.99 -19.10 -1.48
C ASP A 67 -4.98 -17.66 -2.01
N TYR A 68 -6.14 -17.17 -2.47
CA TYR A 68 -6.26 -15.78 -2.90
C TYR A 68 -6.09 -14.80 -1.74
N ILE A 69 -6.71 -15.08 -0.60
CA ILE A 69 -6.66 -14.21 0.58
C ILE A 69 -5.22 -14.13 1.09
N ASP A 70 -4.53 -15.25 1.20
CA ASP A 70 -3.15 -15.33 1.66
C ASP A 70 -2.21 -14.58 0.71
N GLU A 71 -2.37 -14.76 -0.59
CA GLU A 71 -1.59 -14.02 -1.60
C GLU A 71 -1.87 -12.52 -1.55
N GLU A 72 -3.12 -12.12 -1.32
CA GLU A 72 -3.49 -10.71 -1.19
C GLU A 72 -2.88 -10.06 0.06
N PHE A 73 -2.93 -10.73 1.21
CA PHE A 73 -2.26 -10.26 2.42
C PHE A 73 -0.75 -10.19 2.25
N LYS A 74 -0.15 -11.16 1.58
CA LYS A 74 1.26 -11.17 1.26
C LYS A 74 1.66 -9.96 0.40
N ARG A 75 0.89 -9.65 -0.65
CA ARG A 75 1.12 -8.45 -1.47
C ARG A 75 1.04 -7.15 -0.67
N ARG A 76 0.12 -7.09 0.28
CA ARG A 76 -0.09 -5.94 1.16
C ARG A 76 0.97 -5.80 2.24
N ASP A 77 1.64 -6.87 2.59
CA ASP A 77 2.72 -6.90 3.58
C ASP A 77 4.10 -6.76 2.95
N GLU A 78 4.40 -7.56 1.93
CA GLU A 78 5.74 -7.63 1.33
C GLU A 78 5.92 -6.67 0.13
N GLY A 79 4.82 -6.20 -0.45
CA GLY A 79 4.83 -5.42 -1.67
C GLY A 79 4.62 -6.27 -2.93
N PHE A 80 4.73 -5.62 -4.08
CA PHE A 80 4.37 -6.22 -5.34
C PHE A 80 5.28 -5.76 -6.48
N TRP A 81 5.58 -6.67 -7.39
CA TRP A 81 6.36 -6.40 -8.59
C TRP A 81 5.50 -6.43 -9.84
N PHE A 82 5.60 -5.41 -10.66
CA PHE A 82 4.95 -5.37 -11.98
C PHE A 82 5.88 -4.75 -13.02
N THR A 83 5.55 -4.97 -14.30
CA THR A 83 6.30 -4.35 -15.40
C THR A 83 5.71 -2.98 -15.72
N ASN A 84 6.55 -1.94 -15.62
CA ASN A 84 6.21 -0.57 -16.01
C ASN A 84 7.14 -0.11 -17.13
N LYS A 85 6.61 0.19 -18.29
CA LYS A 85 7.39 0.57 -19.48
C LYS A 85 8.53 -0.43 -19.81
N GLY A 86 8.27 -1.73 -19.63
CA GLY A 86 9.24 -2.79 -19.87
C GLY A 86 10.23 -3.06 -18.73
N VAL A 87 10.18 -2.29 -17.65
CA VAL A 87 11.09 -2.42 -16.50
C VAL A 87 10.37 -3.00 -15.30
N PRO A 88 10.94 -4.04 -14.63
CA PRO A 88 10.41 -4.50 -13.35
C PRO A 88 10.39 -3.38 -12.33
N THR A 89 9.22 -3.12 -11.77
CA THR A 89 8.98 -1.99 -10.85
C THR A 89 8.37 -2.50 -9.56
N TYR A 90 9.04 -2.22 -8.46
CA TYR A 90 8.56 -2.56 -7.11
C TYR A 90 7.66 -1.47 -6.56
N ILE A 91 6.57 -1.90 -5.94
CA ILE A 91 5.72 -1.06 -5.08
C ILE A 91 5.60 -1.70 -3.70
N THR A 92 5.63 -0.86 -2.65
CA THR A 92 5.46 -1.34 -1.27
C THR A 92 4.04 -1.86 -1.03
N GLY A 93 3.85 -2.60 0.04
CA GLY A 93 2.53 -3.16 0.36
C GLY A 93 1.45 -2.09 0.52
N THR A 94 1.77 -0.96 1.15
CA THR A 94 0.83 0.17 1.26
C THR A 94 0.56 0.81 -0.09
N HIS A 95 1.58 0.93 -0.96
CA HIS A 95 1.36 1.45 -2.31
C HIS A 95 0.47 0.51 -3.13
N TYR A 96 0.68 -0.81 -2.99
CA TYR A 96 -0.22 -1.81 -3.58
C TYR A 96 -1.65 -1.63 -3.06
N MET A 97 -1.85 -1.52 -1.73
CA MET A 97 -3.17 -1.26 -1.13
C MET A 97 -3.81 0.00 -1.70
N TYR A 98 -3.05 1.08 -1.83
CA TYR A 98 -3.53 2.33 -2.41
C TYR A 98 -3.99 2.17 -3.86
N LEU A 99 -3.20 1.53 -4.71
CA LEU A 99 -3.53 1.36 -6.12
C LEU A 99 -4.65 0.33 -6.36
N GLN A 100 -4.67 -0.74 -5.58
CA GLN A 100 -5.60 -1.85 -5.77
C GLN A 100 -6.98 -1.56 -5.18
N TRP A 101 -7.03 -1.03 -3.97
CA TRP A 101 -8.26 -0.99 -3.18
C TRP A 101 -8.80 0.42 -2.91
N SER A 102 -7.96 1.45 -2.95
CA SER A 102 -8.44 2.80 -2.69
C SER A 102 -9.31 3.31 -3.83
N LYS A 103 -10.31 4.12 -3.46
CA LYS A 103 -11.13 4.90 -4.36
C LYS A 103 -10.94 6.36 -4.01
N ILE A 104 -10.57 7.16 -4.98
CA ILE A 104 -10.41 8.60 -4.87
C ILE A 104 -11.52 9.32 -5.62
N ASP A 105 -11.62 10.63 -5.52
CA ASP A 105 -12.72 11.43 -6.09
C ASP A 105 -12.92 11.19 -7.61
N VAL A 106 -11.82 10.93 -8.33
CA VAL A 106 -11.83 10.68 -9.78
C VAL A 106 -11.87 9.19 -10.15
N GLY A 107 -12.07 8.29 -9.20
CA GLY A 107 -12.12 6.85 -9.40
C GLY A 107 -10.94 6.09 -8.76
N ALA A 108 -10.33 5.16 -9.48
CA ALA A 108 -9.14 4.45 -9.01
C ALA A 108 -7.89 5.32 -9.16
N PRO A 109 -6.95 5.30 -8.19
CA PRO A 109 -5.70 6.00 -8.34
C PRO A 109 -4.81 5.37 -9.41
N ASP A 110 -4.10 6.22 -10.15
CA ASP A 110 -3.10 5.80 -11.11
C ASP A 110 -1.72 5.67 -10.48
N PHE A 111 -0.88 4.79 -11.05
CA PHE A 111 0.52 4.69 -10.69
C PHE A 111 1.27 5.97 -11.08
N ARG A 112 2.00 6.52 -10.10
CA ARG A 112 2.90 7.67 -10.27
C ARG A 112 4.23 7.37 -9.59
N GLU A 113 5.32 7.65 -10.28
CA GLU A 113 6.66 7.41 -9.74
C GLU A 113 6.93 8.23 -8.47
N ALA A 114 6.44 9.47 -8.41
CA ALA A 114 6.55 10.29 -7.19
C ALA A 114 5.86 9.65 -5.98
N ASN A 115 4.70 9.02 -6.17
CA ASN A 115 4.02 8.29 -5.10
C ASN A 115 4.82 7.03 -4.72
N ARG A 116 5.41 6.33 -5.68
CA ARG A 116 6.25 5.16 -5.43
C ARG A 116 7.44 5.50 -4.55
N LEU A 117 8.17 6.55 -4.89
CA LEU A 117 9.31 7.01 -4.10
C LEU A 117 8.89 7.45 -2.69
N PHE A 118 7.74 8.11 -2.58
CA PHE A 118 7.17 8.48 -1.29
C PHE A 118 6.90 7.25 -0.42
N PHE A 119 6.21 6.23 -0.94
CA PHE A 119 5.89 5.03 -0.18
C PHE A 119 7.14 4.21 0.17
N ILE A 120 8.14 4.13 -0.72
CA ILE A 120 9.43 3.48 -0.41
C ILE A 120 10.13 4.19 0.74
N PHE A 121 10.18 5.53 0.71
CA PHE A 121 10.78 6.31 1.78
C PHE A 121 10.00 6.17 3.10
N TRP A 122 8.67 6.15 3.04
CA TRP A 122 7.82 5.93 4.19
C TRP A 122 8.09 4.56 4.85
N GLU A 123 8.14 3.49 4.07
CA GLU A 123 8.48 2.17 4.59
C GLU A 123 9.88 2.14 5.20
N ALA A 124 10.83 2.81 4.58
CA ALA A 124 12.18 2.91 5.13
C ALA A 124 12.21 3.67 6.46
N CYS A 125 11.45 4.74 6.59
CA CYS A 125 11.30 5.48 7.85
C CYS A 125 10.69 4.61 8.96
N LYS A 126 9.67 3.79 8.64
CA LYS A 126 9.09 2.84 9.60
C LYS A 126 10.08 1.75 10.03
N ALA A 127 10.91 1.29 9.12
CA ALA A 127 11.90 0.25 9.39
C ALA A 127 13.15 0.76 10.13
N ASP A 128 13.45 2.05 10.08
CA ASP A 128 14.59 2.64 10.77
C ASP A 128 14.22 3.05 12.20
N LYS A 129 14.74 2.31 13.18
CA LYS A 129 14.48 2.55 14.61
C LYS A 129 14.91 3.94 15.11
N ARG A 130 15.73 4.67 14.35
CA ARG A 130 16.15 6.04 14.66
C ARG A 130 15.15 7.08 14.20
N CYS A 131 14.20 6.70 13.33
CA CYS A 131 13.19 7.58 12.78
C CYS A 131 11.96 7.61 13.70
N TYR A 132 11.63 8.79 14.21
CA TYR A 132 10.45 9.00 15.06
C TYR A 132 9.23 9.50 14.28
N GLY A 133 9.40 9.84 13.03
CA GLY A 133 8.32 10.35 12.18
C GLY A 133 8.86 10.94 10.88
N MET A 134 7.96 11.34 10.03
CA MET A 134 8.28 11.92 8.73
C MET A 134 7.57 13.26 8.54
N CYS A 135 8.31 14.29 8.15
CA CYS A 135 7.76 15.55 7.69
C CYS A 135 7.64 15.52 6.16
N TYR A 136 6.45 15.71 5.64
CA TYR A 136 6.21 15.71 4.20
C TYR A 136 5.72 17.07 3.73
N LEU A 137 6.58 17.78 3.01
CA LEU A 137 6.23 19.02 2.32
C LEU A 137 5.61 18.70 0.97
N LYS A 138 4.42 19.18 0.74
CA LYS A 138 3.67 18.86 -0.46
C LYS A 138 2.94 20.06 -1.04
N ASN A 139 2.69 20.00 -2.33
CA ASN A 139 1.77 20.91 -2.99
C ASN A 139 0.31 20.60 -2.62
N ARG A 140 -0.55 21.61 -2.73
CA ARG A 140 -1.99 21.41 -2.65
C ARG A 140 -2.44 20.40 -3.71
N ARG A 141 -3.37 19.50 -3.37
CA ARG A 141 -3.93 18.46 -4.26
C ARG A 141 -2.95 17.36 -4.69
N SER A 142 -1.89 17.11 -3.91
CA SER A 142 -0.95 15.99 -4.18
C SER A 142 -1.52 14.59 -3.94
N GLY A 143 -2.75 14.48 -3.40
CA GLY A 143 -3.36 13.19 -3.05
C GLY A 143 -2.84 12.58 -1.74
N PHE A 144 -2.06 13.31 -0.96
CA PHE A 144 -1.43 12.81 0.27
C PHE A 144 -2.45 12.23 1.27
N SER A 145 -3.61 12.88 1.44
CA SER A 145 -4.63 12.41 2.38
C SER A 145 -5.14 11.02 2.02
N PHE A 146 -5.29 10.72 0.72
CA PHE A 146 -5.67 9.38 0.26
C PHE A 146 -4.55 8.36 0.50
N MET A 147 -3.28 8.74 0.27
CA MET A 147 -2.14 7.88 0.53
C MET A 147 -1.99 7.58 2.02
N SER A 148 -2.15 8.57 2.87
CA SER A 148 -2.14 8.42 4.33
C SER A 148 -3.30 7.55 4.83
N SER A 149 -4.50 7.71 4.27
CA SER A 149 -5.64 6.85 4.60
C SER A 149 -5.40 5.40 4.18
N ALA A 150 -4.77 5.16 3.04
CA ALA A 150 -4.40 3.81 2.60
C ALA A 150 -3.41 3.15 3.57
N GLU A 151 -2.43 3.89 4.09
CA GLU A 151 -1.51 3.41 5.13
C GLU A 151 -2.27 3.02 6.40
N THR A 152 -3.15 3.91 6.88
CA THR A 152 -3.97 3.69 8.06
C THR A 152 -4.79 2.40 7.95
N VAL A 153 -5.48 2.22 6.82
CA VAL A 153 -6.29 1.02 6.58
C VAL A 153 -5.42 -0.22 6.43
N ASN A 154 -4.29 -0.11 5.73
CA ASN A 154 -3.38 -1.24 5.56
C ASN A 154 -2.84 -1.74 6.91
N LEU A 155 -2.34 -0.86 7.74
CA LEU A 155 -1.87 -1.19 9.09
C LEU A 155 -2.97 -1.79 9.95
N ALA A 156 -4.16 -1.18 9.99
CA ALA A 156 -5.28 -1.64 10.80
C ALA A 156 -5.77 -3.04 10.41
N THR A 157 -5.56 -3.45 9.16
CA THR A 157 -6.05 -4.75 8.65
C THR A 157 -4.99 -5.85 8.58
N ILE A 158 -3.70 -5.51 8.67
CA ILE A 158 -2.60 -6.48 8.69
C ILE A 158 -2.11 -6.76 10.09
N SER A 159 -2.06 -5.72 10.96
CA SER A 159 -1.50 -5.84 12.30
C SER A 159 -2.56 -6.24 13.31
N SER A 160 -2.23 -7.19 14.17
CA SER A 160 -3.04 -7.50 15.34
C SER A 160 -3.03 -6.32 16.31
N ASP A 161 -4.18 -6.06 16.95
CA ASP A 161 -4.33 -5.04 18.01
C ASP A 161 -3.89 -3.62 17.64
N SER A 162 -3.87 -3.30 16.34
CA SER A 162 -3.51 -1.96 15.87
C SER A 162 -4.68 -0.98 16.02
N ARG A 163 -4.34 0.25 16.43
CA ARG A 163 -5.29 1.37 16.43
C ARG A 163 -4.73 2.48 15.57
N SER A 164 -5.46 2.83 14.54
CA SER A 164 -5.10 3.93 13.65
C SER A 164 -6.10 5.06 13.80
N VAL A 165 -5.61 6.26 14.02
CA VAL A 165 -6.44 7.46 14.15
C VAL A 165 -6.01 8.48 13.12
N SER A 166 -6.93 8.88 12.25
CA SER A 166 -6.71 9.96 11.28
C SER A 166 -7.52 11.19 11.69
N TYR A 167 -6.84 12.29 11.89
CA TYR A 167 -7.48 13.58 12.11
C TYR A 167 -7.60 14.32 10.77
N THR A 168 -8.80 14.36 10.18
CA THR A 168 -9.05 15.04 8.90
C THR A 168 -9.36 16.51 9.07
N HIS A 169 -9.64 16.97 10.29
CA HIS A 169 -9.96 18.35 10.63
C HIS A 169 -9.11 18.85 11.78
N LEU A 170 -7.85 19.14 11.50
CA LEU A 170 -7.26 20.32 12.08
C LEU A 170 -7.75 21.49 11.19
N ARG A 171 -8.99 21.89 11.33
CA ARG A 171 -9.30 23.30 11.11
C ARG A 171 -8.43 24.03 12.10
N ALA A 172 -7.38 24.68 11.62
CA ALA A 172 -6.89 25.84 12.32
C ALA A 172 -8.16 26.64 12.66
N HIS A 173 -8.47 26.80 13.93
CA HIS A 173 -9.37 27.84 14.34
C HIS A 173 -8.79 29.08 13.70
N GLU A 174 -9.47 29.61 12.71
CA GLU A 174 -9.34 31.01 12.39
C GLU A 174 -9.73 31.71 13.68
N THR A 175 -8.72 32.03 14.46
CA THR A 175 -8.88 33.10 15.44
C THR A 175 -9.21 34.31 14.60
N SER A 176 -10.47 34.61 14.49
CA SER A 176 -10.92 35.95 14.14
C SER A 176 -10.29 36.86 15.19
N ILE A 177 -9.22 37.50 14.79
CA ILE A 177 -8.69 38.65 15.52
C ILE A 177 -9.62 39.79 15.08
N ASP A 178 -10.61 40.12 15.92
CA ASP A 178 -11.32 41.36 15.86
C ASP A 178 -10.38 42.52 16.23
#